data_44e39edb6dc791d1c09e625b7aae0c08
#
_entry.id   44e39edb6dc791d1c09e625b7aae0c08
#
_cell.length_a   1.000
_cell.length_b   1.000
_cell.length_c   1.000
_cell.angle_alpha   90.00
_cell.angle_beta   90.00
_cell.angle_gamma   90.00
#
_symmetry.space_group_name_H-M   'P 1'
#
loop_
_entity.id
_entity.type
_entity.pdbx_description
1 polymer ?
#
loop_
_entity_poly.entity_id
_entity_poly.type
_entity_poly.pdbx_seq_one_letter_code
_entity_poly.pdbx_strand_id
1 'polypeptide(L)'
;YKRQGVGVALEDAASLPHAGWRDYVCNKGTVLLDVQRFLTHRRGDVEEAEAILRSVDRREAHFDCFGMHEWAMVYRTDNPRHSLPLRLGPEGTNAVVEAHNVKCTHFDAFRFFTPAARPLNLTVLTREGQPDNDQAGCVHVSMDLYKWAMKLGPLVPGELLMDCFELAADARRLDMEASPYD
;
A
#
# COMPACT_ATOMS: atom_id res chain seq x y z
N TYR A 1 -9.82 14.55 5.62
CA TYR A 1 -9.26 15.92 5.54
C TYR A 1 -7.74 15.87 5.61
N LYS A 2 -7.06 16.23 4.52
CA LYS A 2 -5.61 16.17 4.44
C LYS A 2 -4.99 17.54 4.74
N ARG A 3 -3.96 17.55 5.58
CA ARG A 3 -3.12 18.73 5.83
C ARG A 3 -2.07 18.82 4.72
N GLN A 4 -2.38 19.50 3.63
CA GLN A 4 -1.40 19.79 2.60
C GLN A 4 -0.55 20.97 3.03
N GLY A 5 0.77 20.85 2.86
CA GLY A 5 1.72 21.89 3.26
C GLY A 5 2.74 22.24 2.20
N VAL A 6 3.28 21.23 1.51
CA VAL A 6 4.28 21.47 0.46
C VAL A 6 3.68 22.27 -0.70
N GLY A 7 4.37 23.33 -1.10
CA GLY A 7 3.95 24.21 -2.19
C GLY A 7 2.76 25.14 -1.87
N VAL A 8 2.29 25.19 -0.61
CA VAL A 8 1.15 26.01 -0.18
C VAL A 8 1.57 27.02 0.88
N ALA A 9 1.21 28.27 0.66
CA ALA A 9 1.30 29.35 1.62
C ALA A 9 -0.11 29.88 1.90
N LEU A 10 -0.50 29.98 3.16
CA LEU A 10 -1.78 30.56 3.59
C LEU A 10 -1.51 31.97 4.10
N GLU A 11 -1.91 32.98 3.33
CA GLU A 11 -1.80 34.39 3.69
C GLU A 11 -2.89 34.76 4.71
N ASP A 12 -2.62 35.76 5.55
CA ASP A 12 -3.52 36.26 6.59
C ASP A 12 -4.11 35.18 7.51
N ALA A 13 -3.35 34.09 7.71
CA ALA A 13 -3.80 32.88 8.39
C ALA A 13 -3.34 32.78 9.86
N ALA A 14 -2.79 33.85 10.46
CA ALA A 14 -2.28 33.83 11.84
C ALA A 14 -3.34 33.42 12.87
N SER A 15 -4.61 33.76 12.65
CA SER A 15 -5.75 33.40 13.52
C SER A 15 -6.42 32.08 13.17
N LEU A 16 -6.01 31.42 12.09
CA LEU A 16 -6.60 30.17 11.65
C LEU A 16 -5.98 28.98 12.39
N PRO A 17 -6.71 27.87 12.53
CA PRO A 17 -6.19 26.64 13.17
C PRO A 17 -4.87 26.14 12.58
N HIS A 18 -4.61 26.44 11.31
CA HIS A 18 -3.39 26.06 10.58
C HIS A 18 -2.11 26.59 11.24
N ALA A 19 -2.17 27.78 11.85
CA ALA A 19 -1.01 28.37 12.56
C ALA A 19 -0.57 27.53 13.78
N GLY A 20 -1.48 26.73 14.36
CA GLY A 20 -1.21 25.83 15.49
C GLY A 20 -0.95 24.38 15.09
N TRP A 21 -0.95 24.03 13.82
CA TRP A 21 -0.69 22.66 13.41
C TRP A 21 0.78 22.29 13.58
N ARG A 22 1.02 21.07 13.98
CA ARG A 22 2.37 20.51 14.06
C ARG A 22 3.08 20.68 12.73
N ASP A 23 4.34 21.05 12.77
CA ASP A 23 5.22 21.26 11.62
C ASP A 23 4.85 22.46 10.71
N TYR A 24 3.91 23.31 11.14
CA TYR A 24 3.61 24.55 10.46
C TYR A 24 4.16 25.73 11.25
N VAL A 25 4.56 26.77 10.54
CA VAL A 25 5.07 28.02 11.11
C VAL A 25 4.29 29.19 10.56
N CYS A 26 4.04 30.18 11.42
CA CYS A 26 3.44 31.44 11.02
C CYS A 26 4.53 32.53 10.98
N ASN A 27 4.75 33.09 9.80
CA ASN A 27 5.70 34.20 9.61
C ASN A 27 4.98 35.40 9.02
N LYS A 28 4.89 36.49 9.75
CA LYS A 28 4.22 37.75 9.32
C LYS A 28 2.80 37.53 8.77
N GLY A 29 2.03 36.66 9.44
CA GLY A 29 0.65 36.32 9.04
C GLY A 29 0.53 35.20 8.03
N THR A 30 1.60 34.79 7.38
CA THR A 30 1.60 33.67 6.44
C THR A 30 1.96 32.35 7.13
N VAL A 31 1.13 31.33 6.96
CA VAL A 31 1.35 29.99 7.50
C VAL A 31 1.89 29.06 6.42
N LEU A 32 2.99 28.39 6.74
CA LEU A 32 3.74 27.50 5.85
C LEU A 32 4.05 26.18 6.56
N LEU A 33 4.22 25.12 5.81
CA LEU A 33 4.86 23.90 6.32
C LEU A 33 6.37 24.14 6.51
N ASP A 34 6.86 23.90 7.72
CA ASP A 34 8.30 23.81 8.01
C ASP A 34 8.78 22.38 7.68
N VAL A 35 9.28 22.20 6.48
CA VAL A 35 9.78 20.91 5.98
C VAL A 35 10.94 20.41 6.85
N GLN A 36 11.84 21.28 7.30
CA GLN A 36 12.97 20.87 8.14
C GLN A 36 12.50 20.34 9.48
N ARG A 37 11.56 21.05 10.12
CA ARG A 37 10.92 20.58 11.36
C ARG A 37 10.18 19.26 11.17
N PHE A 38 9.44 19.08 10.08
CA PHE A 38 8.81 17.81 9.74
C PHE A 38 9.83 16.66 9.64
N LEU A 39 10.95 16.90 8.96
CA LEU A 39 12.00 15.91 8.78
C LEU A 39 12.74 15.53 10.08
N THR A 40 12.72 16.39 11.12
CA THR A 40 13.35 16.02 12.40
C THR A 40 12.77 14.75 13.03
N HIS A 41 11.52 14.42 12.74
CA HIS A 41 10.83 13.27 13.33
C HIS A 41 10.23 12.29 12.29
N ARG A 42 10.28 12.61 11.00
CA ARG A 42 9.69 11.79 9.92
C ARG A 42 10.69 11.42 8.81
N ARG A 43 11.97 11.72 9.02
CA ARG A 43 13.01 11.41 8.03
C ARG A 43 13.03 9.92 7.64
N GLY A 44 12.98 9.03 8.62
CA GLY A 44 12.98 7.58 8.37
C GLY A 44 11.80 7.12 7.51
N ASP A 45 10.60 7.68 7.70
CA ASP A 45 9.45 7.37 6.84
C ASP A 45 9.66 7.83 5.39
N VAL A 46 10.33 8.99 5.21
CA VAL A 46 10.63 9.52 3.87
C VAL A 46 11.68 8.64 3.17
N GLU A 47 12.74 8.27 3.88
CA GLU A 47 13.82 7.43 3.36
C GLU A 47 13.31 6.01 3.03
N GLU A 48 12.45 5.43 3.88
CA GLU A 48 11.80 4.14 3.63
C GLU A 48 10.91 4.19 2.37
N ALA A 49 10.06 5.22 2.26
CA ALA A 49 9.20 5.40 1.09
C ALA A 49 10.04 5.58 -0.19
N GLU A 50 11.09 6.42 -0.14
CA GLU A 50 11.98 6.64 -1.27
C GLU A 50 12.68 5.35 -1.70
N ALA A 51 13.21 4.55 -0.77
CA ALA A 51 13.89 3.30 -1.07
C ALA A 51 12.97 2.31 -1.77
N ILE A 52 11.73 2.14 -1.26
CA ILE A 52 10.73 1.23 -1.85
C ILE A 52 10.31 1.72 -3.24
N LEU A 53 9.93 3.00 -3.37
CA LEU A 53 9.45 3.55 -4.63
C LEU A 53 10.53 3.50 -5.72
N ARG A 54 11.79 3.82 -5.40
CA ARG A 54 12.92 3.71 -6.34
C ARG A 54 13.20 2.27 -6.75
N SER A 55 13.01 1.33 -5.85
CA SER A 55 13.20 -0.09 -6.14
C SER A 55 12.11 -0.60 -7.10
N VAL A 56 10.86 -0.24 -6.83
CA VAL A 56 9.72 -0.56 -7.70
C VAL A 56 9.88 0.02 -9.10
N ASP A 57 10.30 1.30 -9.22
CA ASP A 57 10.49 1.99 -10.50
C ASP A 57 11.57 1.34 -11.39
N ARG A 58 12.60 0.76 -10.77
CA ARG A 58 13.72 0.13 -11.49
C ARG A 58 13.47 -1.32 -11.88
N ARG A 59 12.46 -1.96 -11.31
CA ARG A 59 12.21 -3.38 -11.48
C ARG A 59 11.20 -3.62 -12.59
N GLU A 60 11.47 -4.66 -13.39
CA GLU A 60 10.53 -5.10 -14.41
C GLU A 60 9.19 -5.52 -13.77
N ALA A 61 8.10 -5.09 -14.39
CA ALA A 61 6.76 -5.40 -13.92
C ALA A 61 6.38 -6.84 -14.29
N HIS A 62 5.86 -7.59 -13.31
CA HIS A 62 5.35 -8.94 -13.47
C HIS A 62 3.87 -8.99 -13.11
N PHE A 63 3.04 -9.53 -14.00
CA PHE A 63 1.59 -9.59 -13.83
C PHE A 63 1.09 -11.02 -13.51
N ASP A 64 1.98 -11.95 -13.34
CA ASP A 64 1.70 -13.40 -13.24
C ASP A 64 1.23 -13.88 -11.85
N CYS A 65 0.96 -12.96 -10.92
CA CYS A 65 0.28 -13.28 -9.66
C CYS A 65 -1.22 -13.55 -9.86
N PHE A 66 -1.90 -12.83 -10.77
CA PHE A 66 -3.33 -12.99 -11.12
C PHE A 66 -4.29 -13.14 -9.92
N GLY A 67 -4.04 -12.43 -8.81
CA GLY A 67 -4.88 -12.55 -7.62
C GLY A 67 -4.68 -13.84 -6.81
N MET A 68 -3.75 -14.72 -7.19
CA MET A 68 -3.50 -16.00 -6.49
C MET A 68 -3.13 -15.83 -5.02
N HIS A 69 -2.65 -14.65 -4.62
CA HIS A 69 -2.42 -14.34 -3.20
C HIS A 69 -3.73 -14.37 -2.38
N GLU A 70 -4.87 -13.94 -2.92
CA GLU A 70 -6.18 -14.03 -2.24
C GLU A 70 -6.62 -15.50 -2.05
N TRP A 71 -6.38 -16.36 -3.06
CA TRP A 71 -6.63 -17.79 -2.97
C TRP A 71 -5.72 -18.50 -1.97
N ALA A 72 -4.46 -18.08 -1.90
CA ALA A 72 -3.49 -18.60 -0.93
C ALA A 72 -3.86 -18.27 0.54
N MET A 73 -4.58 -17.16 0.77
CA MET A 73 -5.06 -16.77 2.10
C MET A 73 -6.17 -17.68 2.65
N VAL A 74 -6.82 -18.48 1.79
CA VAL A 74 -7.89 -19.38 2.19
C VAL A 74 -7.60 -20.86 1.83
N TYR A 75 -6.39 -21.15 1.38
CA TYR A 75 -5.96 -22.49 1.04
C TYR A 75 -5.89 -23.39 2.27
N ARG A 76 -6.60 -24.53 2.22
CA ARG A 76 -6.62 -25.55 3.29
C ARG A 76 -6.86 -24.96 4.69
N THR A 77 -7.86 -24.09 4.82
CA THR A 77 -8.28 -23.54 6.11
C THR A 77 -9.76 -23.76 6.35
N ASP A 78 -10.12 -24.11 7.59
CA ASP A 78 -11.51 -24.18 8.07
C ASP A 78 -12.01 -22.84 8.62
N ASN A 79 -11.10 -21.84 8.71
CA ASN A 79 -11.41 -20.50 9.22
C ASN A 79 -10.95 -19.43 8.23
N PRO A 80 -11.69 -19.20 7.13
CA PRO A 80 -11.38 -18.16 6.17
C PRO A 80 -11.46 -16.78 6.85
N ARG A 81 -10.62 -15.86 6.39
CA ARG A 81 -10.48 -14.52 6.99
C ARG A 81 -11.75 -13.67 6.93
N HIS A 82 -12.58 -13.90 5.90
CA HIS A 82 -13.86 -13.23 5.70
C HIS A 82 -15.01 -14.21 5.83
N SER A 83 -16.16 -13.73 6.30
CA SER A 83 -17.38 -14.55 6.45
C SER A 83 -18.13 -14.76 5.13
N LEU A 84 -17.65 -14.23 4.02
CA LEU A 84 -18.25 -14.43 2.70
C LEU A 84 -18.03 -15.87 2.23
N PRO A 85 -18.99 -16.47 1.50
CA PRO A 85 -18.83 -17.79 0.94
C PRO A 85 -17.72 -17.84 -0.11
N LEU A 86 -17.03 -18.96 -0.20
CA LEU A 86 -16.08 -19.21 -1.27
C LEU A 86 -16.85 -19.66 -2.53
N ARG A 87 -16.66 -18.98 -3.65
CA ARG A 87 -17.41 -19.23 -4.91
C ARG A 87 -17.26 -20.64 -5.46
N LEU A 88 -16.18 -21.34 -5.13
CA LEU A 88 -15.95 -22.74 -5.52
C LEU A 88 -16.00 -23.71 -4.32
N GLY A 89 -16.40 -23.24 -3.15
CA GLY A 89 -16.29 -23.98 -1.90
C GLY A 89 -14.83 -24.29 -1.51
N PRO A 90 -14.61 -24.92 -0.35
CA PRO A 90 -13.24 -25.19 0.13
C PRO A 90 -12.44 -26.12 -0.81
N GLU A 91 -13.04 -27.20 -1.28
CA GLU A 91 -12.36 -28.18 -2.16
C GLU A 91 -11.99 -27.57 -3.51
N GLY A 92 -12.91 -26.86 -4.16
CA GLY A 92 -12.66 -26.18 -5.42
C GLY A 92 -11.59 -25.10 -5.29
N THR A 93 -11.61 -24.35 -4.19
CA THR A 93 -10.58 -23.33 -3.87
C THR A 93 -9.21 -23.99 -3.73
N ASN A 94 -9.11 -25.11 -3.01
CA ASN A 94 -7.86 -25.85 -2.87
C ASN A 94 -7.33 -26.35 -4.21
N ALA A 95 -8.23 -26.90 -5.05
CA ALA A 95 -7.86 -27.39 -6.38
C ALA A 95 -7.29 -26.27 -7.27
N VAL A 96 -7.85 -25.05 -7.21
CA VAL A 96 -7.31 -23.89 -7.94
C VAL A 96 -5.89 -23.58 -7.50
N VAL A 97 -5.63 -23.51 -6.19
CA VAL A 97 -4.28 -23.21 -5.67
C VAL A 97 -3.27 -24.29 -6.07
N GLU A 98 -3.68 -25.57 -6.03
CA GLU A 98 -2.84 -26.72 -6.40
C GLU A 98 -2.53 -26.79 -7.91
N ALA A 99 -3.42 -26.25 -8.74
CA ALA A 99 -3.24 -26.20 -10.19
C ALA A 99 -2.41 -25.03 -10.71
N HIS A 100 -2.09 -24.04 -9.84
CA HIS A 100 -1.43 -22.80 -10.25
C HIS A 100 -0.14 -22.55 -9.46
N ASN A 101 0.78 -21.84 -10.08
CA ASN A 101 1.97 -21.36 -9.39
C ASN A 101 1.63 -20.10 -8.58
N VAL A 102 1.93 -20.10 -7.30
CA VAL A 102 1.80 -18.92 -6.44
C VAL A 102 3.05 -18.08 -6.53
N LYS A 103 2.93 -16.85 -7.01
CA LYS A 103 4.05 -15.93 -7.29
C LYS A 103 3.83 -14.56 -6.66
N CYS A 104 3.44 -14.52 -5.39
CA CYS A 104 3.29 -13.27 -4.66
C CYS A 104 4.67 -12.66 -4.40
N THR A 105 4.81 -11.36 -4.68
CA THR A 105 6.03 -10.58 -4.42
C THR A 105 5.86 -9.56 -3.30
N HIS A 106 4.63 -9.36 -2.79
CA HIS A 106 4.32 -8.35 -1.80
C HIS A 106 4.16 -8.93 -0.40
N PHE A 107 4.98 -8.48 0.56
CA PHE A 107 4.98 -9.02 1.91
C PHE A 107 3.65 -8.82 2.64
N ASP A 108 2.99 -7.66 2.51
CA ASP A 108 1.73 -7.37 3.21
C ASP A 108 0.56 -8.25 2.73
N ALA A 109 0.65 -8.86 1.54
CA ALA A 109 -0.24 -9.92 1.10
C ALA A 109 0.23 -11.29 1.61
N PHE A 110 1.50 -11.64 1.40
CA PHE A 110 2.09 -12.93 1.76
C PHE A 110 1.96 -13.27 3.25
N ARG A 111 2.07 -12.29 4.14
CA ARG A 111 1.95 -12.52 5.60
C ARG A 111 0.61 -13.13 6.02
N PHE A 112 -0.41 -13.02 5.18
CA PHE A 112 -1.73 -13.58 5.41
C PHE A 112 -1.94 -14.97 4.80
N PHE A 113 -0.97 -15.50 4.09
CA PHE A 113 -1.03 -16.87 3.58
C PHE A 113 -1.22 -17.86 4.72
N THR A 114 -2.04 -18.88 4.48
CA THR A 114 -2.14 -20.00 5.43
C THR A 114 -0.79 -20.69 5.59
N PRO A 115 -0.55 -21.38 6.71
CA PRO A 115 0.67 -22.17 6.87
C PRO A 115 0.90 -23.17 5.73
N ALA A 116 -0.18 -23.73 5.16
CA ALA A 116 -0.12 -24.67 4.04
C ALA A 116 0.23 -23.98 2.71
N ALA A 117 -0.14 -22.71 2.53
CA ALA A 117 0.11 -21.95 1.30
C ALA A 117 1.52 -21.31 1.25
N ARG A 118 2.09 -20.97 2.40
CA ARG A 118 3.42 -20.29 2.45
C ARG A 118 4.51 -21.00 1.66
N PRO A 119 4.69 -22.33 1.76
CA PRO A 119 5.72 -23.04 0.99
C PRO A 119 5.41 -23.16 -0.50
N LEU A 120 4.18 -22.86 -0.95
CA LEU A 120 3.80 -22.85 -2.35
C LEU A 120 4.23 -21.58 -3.09
N ASN A 121 4.52 -20.49 -2.36
CA ASN A 121 5.02 -19.28 -2.97
C ASN A 121 6.44 -19.49 -3.49
N LEU A 122 6.77 -18.86 -4.62
CA LEU A 122 8.08 -19.00 -5.27
C LEU A 122 9.24 -18.63 -4.33
N THR A 123 9.01 -17.62 -3.46
CA THR A 123 9.97 -17.17 -2.45
C THR A 123 9.28 -16.90 -1.12
N VAL A 124 10.01 -17.07 -0.03
CA VAL A 124 9.56 -16.66 1.30
C VAL A 124 9.84 -15.17 1.46
N LEU A 125 8.77 -14.39 1.63
CA LEU A 125 8.87 -12.94 1.76
C LEU A 125 9.01 -12.51 3.22
N THR A 126 9.79 -11.47 3.45
CA THR A 126 9.95 -10.82 4.76
C THR A 126 9.70 -9.32 4.63
N ARG A 127 9.46 -8.66 5.76
CA ARG A 127 9.27 -7.19 5.78
C ARG A 127 10.54 -6.47 5.32
N GLU A 128 11.67 -6.92 5.76
CA GLU A 128 12.99 -6.35 5.44
C GLU A 128 13.32 -6.52 3.95
N GLY A 129 12.87 -7.62 3.35
CA GLY A 129 13.06 -7.91 1.93
C GLY A 129 12.06 -7.20 1.00
N GLN A 130 11.14 -6.38 1.52
CA GLN A 130 10.15 -5.70 0.70
C GLN A 130 10.78 -4.86 -0.43
N PRO A 131 11.82 -4.05 -0.21
CA PRO A 131 12.47 -3.31 -1.27
C PRO A 131 13.05 -4.19 -2.38
N ASP A 132 13.38 -5.45 -2.07
CA ASP A 132 13.96 -6.39 -3.03
C ASP A 132 12.92 -7.21 -3.81
N ASN A 133 11.66 -7.20 -3.38
CA ASN A 133 10.60 -8.04 -3.94
C ASN A 133 9.44 -7.25 -4.58
N ASP A 134 9.10 -6.07 -4.07
CA ASP A 134 8.02 -5.26 -4.62
C ASP A 134 8.31 -4.86 -6.07
N GLN A 135 7.29 -4.88 -6.94
CA GLN A 135 7.39 -4.55 -8.36
C GLN A 135 6.08 -3.95 -8.89
N ALA A 136 6.16 -3.17 -9.97
CA ALA A 136 5.09 -2.30 -10.45
C ALA A 136 3.83 -3.04 -10.96
N GLY A 137 3.94 -4.32 -11.36
CA GLY A 137 2.79 -5.12 -11.79
C GLY A 137 1.95 -5.69 -10.66
N CYS A 138 2.33 -5.46 -9.39
CA CYS A 138 1.59 -5.95 -8.23
C CYS A 138 0.48 -4.96 -7.84
N VAL A 139 -0.77 -5.43 -7.76
CA VAL A 139 -1.91 -4.60 -7.33
C VAL A 139 -1.73 -4.03 -5.92
N HIS A 140 -1.05 -4.74 -5.01
CA HIS A 140 -0.76 -4.25 -3.67
C HIS A 140 0.26 -3.11 -3.67
N VAL A 141 1.25 -3.13 -4.57
CA VAL A 141 2.17 -2.01 -4.75
C VAL A 141 1.43 -0.76 -5.22
N SER A 142 0.47 -0.91 -6.15
CA SER A 142 -0.40 0.19 -6.58
C SER A 142 -1.22 0.75 -5.42
N MET A 143 -1.80 -0.10 -4.57
CA MET A 143 -2.50 0.32 -3.35
C MET A 143 -1.55 0.97 -2.32
N ASP A 144 -0.31 0.51 -2.24
CA ASP A 144 0.70 1.06 -1.33
C ASP A 144 1.12 2.50 -1.68
N LEU A 145 0.99 2.94 -2.94
CA LEU A 145 1.19 4.34 -3.29
C LEU A 145 0.26 5.26 -2.49
N TYR A 146 -0.99 4.89 -2.32
CA TYR A 146 -1.92 5.62 -1.46
C TYR A 146 -1.51 5.57 0.02
N LYS A 147 -1.08 4.41 0.53
CA LYS A 147 -0.55 4.25 1.90
C LYS A 147 0.62 5.20 2.15
N TRP A 148 1.59 5.24 1.22
CA TRP A 148 2.75 6.12 1.32
C TRP A 148 2.37 7.60 1.22
N ALA A 149 1.49 7.97 0.30
CA ALA A 149 1.00 9.34 0.18
C ALA A 149 0.29 9.82 1.45
N MET A 150 -0.48 8.95 2.12
CA MET A 150 -1.08 9.23 3.43
C MET A 150 -0.03 9.33 4.54
N LYS A 151 0.93 8.42 4.59
CA LYS A 151 1.98 8.36 5.62
C LYS A 151 2.90 9.58 5.57
N LEU A 152 3.25 10.04 4.37
CA LEU A 152 4.06 11.24 4.16
C LEU A 152 3.29 12.55 4.45
N GLY A 153 1.98 12.48 4.55
CA GLY A 153 1.13 13.57 5.05
C GLY A 153 1.28 14.87 4.28
N PRO A 154 1.68 15.98 4.93
CA PRO A 154 1.72 17.31 4.30
C PRO A 154 2.81 17.47 3.25
N LEU A 155 3.77 16.54 3.12
CA LEU A 155 4.77 16.56 2.06
C LEU A 155 4.20 16.19 0.68
N VAL A 156 3.05 15.53 0.61
CA VAL A 156 2.44 15.08 -0.65
C VAL A 156 1.31 16.03 -1.04
N PRO A 157 1.29 16.57 -2.27
CA PRO A 157 0.19 17.39 -2.78
C PRO A 157 -1.16 16.64 -2.72
N GLY A 158 -2.25 17.39 -2.53
CA GLY A 158 -3.59 16.82 -2.43
C GLY A 158 -4.02 16.11 -3.71
N GLU A 159 -3.68 16.66 -4.86
CA GLU A 159 -3.95 16.06 -6.18
C GLU A 159 -3.27 14.70 -6.30
N LEU A 160 -1.97 14.63 -6.04
CA LEU A 160 -1.24 13.35 -6.08
C LEU A 160 -1.80 12.32 -5.09
N LEU A 161 -2.27 12.75 -3.92
CA LEU A 161 -2.94 11.84 -2.98
C LEU A 161 -4.23 11.28 -3.59
N MET A 162 -5.02 12.11 -4.29
CA MET A 162 -6.26 11.66 -4.94
C MET A 162 -5.97 10.70 -6.09
N ASP A 163 -4.97 10.98 -6.92
CA ASP A 163 -4.54 10.06 -7.99
C ASP A 163 -4.14 8.69 -7.41
N CYS A 164 -3.36 8.70 -6.32
CA CYS A 164 -3.00 7.46 -5.62
C CYS A 164 -4.22 6.73 -5.03
N PHE A 165 -5.22 7.48 -4.53
CA PHE A 165 -6.46 6.89 -4.00
C PHE A 165 -7.29 6.25 -5.10
N GLU A 166 -7.47 6.92 -6.24
CA GLU A 166 -8.24 6.42 -7.37
C GLU A 166 -7.59 5.15 -7.94
N LEU A 167 -6.28 5.18 -8.16
CA LEU A 167 -5.53 3.99 -8.57
C LEU A 167 -5.67 2.84 -7.55
N ALA A 168 -5.58 3.13 -6.25
CA ALA A 168 -5.74 2.11 -5.21
C ALA A 168 -7.16 1.52 -5.19
N ALA A 169 -8.19 2.34 -5.45
CA ALA A 169 -9.58 1.89 -5.52
C ALA A 169 -9.81 0.96 -6.72
N ASP A 170 -9.25 1.30 -7.87
CA ASP A 170 -9.34 0.46 -9.07
C ASP A 170 -8.56 -0.85 -8.92
N ALA A 171 -7.33 -0.78 -8.38
CA ALA A 171 -6.55 -1.97 -8.05
C ALA A 171 -7.28 -2.88 -7.05
N ARG A 172 -7.92 -2.30 -6.03
CA ARG A 172 -8.69 -3.08 -5.05
C ARG A 172 -9.93 -3.73 -5.66
N ARG A 173 -10.62 -3.06 -6.58
CA ARG A 173 -11.76 -3.64 -7.30
C ARG A 173 -11.32 -4.87 -8.09
N LEU A 174 -10.26 -4.73 -8.88
CA LEU A 174 -9.70 -5.84 -9.67
C LEU A 174 -9.29 -7.01 -8.78
N ASP A 175 -8.65 -6.73 -7.65
CA ASP A 175 -8.21 -7.73 -6.68
C ASP A 175 -9.40 -8.51 -6.09
N MET A 176 -10.50 -7.81 -5.78
CA MET A 176 -11.71 -8.46 -5.27
C MET A 176 -12.43 -9.27 -6.33
N GLU A 177 -12.49 -8.82 -7.57
CA GLU A 177 -13.05 -9.57 -8.69
C GLU A 177 -12.27 -10.87 -8.94
N ALA A 178 -10.96 -10.86 -8.74
CA ALA A 178 -10.07 -12.02 -8.85
C ALA A 178 -10.08 -12.93 -7.60
N SER A 179 -10.69 -12.51 -6.50
CA SER A 179 -10.66 -13.22 -5.21
C SER A 179 -11.50 -14.51 -5.22
N PRO A 180 -11.27 -15.45 -4.28
CA PRO A 180 -12.07 -16.67 -4.14
C PRO A 180 -13.46 -16.44 -3.53
N TYR A 181 -13.82 -15.24 -3.11
CA TYR A 181 -15.09 -14.91 -2.48
C TYR A 181 -16.18 -14.52 -3.49
N ASP A 182 -17.45 -14.76 -3.15
CA ASP A 182 -18.62 -14.28 -3.90
C ASP A 182 -18.87 -12.79 -3.64
#